data_026a56309abb9020384f585b28bc801b
#
_entry.id   026a56309abb9020384f585b28bc801b
#
_cell.length_a   1.000
_cell.length_b   1.000
_cell.length_c   1.000
_cell.angle_alpha   90.00
_cell.angle_beta   90.00
_cell.angle_gamma   90.00
#
_symmetry.space_group_name_H-M   'P 1'
#
loop_
_entity.id
_entity.type
_entity.pdbx_description
1 polymer ?
#
loop_
_entity_poly.entity_id
_entity_poly.type
_entity_poly.pdbx_seq_one_letter_code
_entity_poly.pdbx_strand_id
1 'polypeptide(L)'
;MIPIYDGHNDTLLNLPRTNRSFFEHGAEGHIDLPRARAGGLAGGFFAVFVPDPGTEPPPAPADGSGPAPELALIADRYRATATMPPPMTLDYAQRATLGFVASFYRLAAEANGTARVIRSAADIRRCLAEGVFAMHLHFEGAEAIDPEFDALEVYHQAGLRSLGIVWSRPNRFGHGVPFAFPSSPDVGPGLTDLGKELVRTCNRLRILIDLSHLNEAGFWDVAKLSSAPLVATHSNAHVLSPASRNLTDRQLDAIRESDGLVGLNFHVGFLRADGARDPETPISVMADHLDYLIARLGVDKVALGSDFDGATMPAALANAAGLPRLIDGLRGRGYDDATLRKLGTENWLRVLERTWGA
;
A
#
# COMPACT_ATOMS: atom_id res chain seq x y z
N MET A 1 19.73 3.44 13.40
CA MET A 1 18.43 3.82 12.76
C MET A 1 17.58 2.56 12.67
N ILE A 2 16.27 2.63 12.95
CA ILE A 2 15.36 1.50 12.78
C ILE A 2 15.10 1.33 11.29
N PRO A 3 15.37 0.15 10.69
CA PRO A 3 15.03 -0.09 9.29
C PRO A 3 13.51 -0.21 9.14
N ILE A 4 12.96 0.42 8.10
CA ILE A 4 11.53 0.41 7.80
C ILE A 4 11.30 -0.28 6.45
N TYR A 5 10.44 -1.27 6.44
CA TYR A 5 9.90 -1.90 5.24
C TYR A 5 8.44 -1.48 5.12
N ASP A 6 8.12 -0.76 4.06
CA ASP A 6 6.84 -0.10 3.88
C ASP A 6 5.80 -1.01 3.23
N GLY A 7 4.60 -1.04 3.77
CA GLY A 7 3.51 -1.87 3.26
C GLY A 7 2.86 -1.37 1.97
N HIS A 8 3.02 -0.09 1.62
CA HIS A 8 2.41 0.48 0.42
C HIS A 8 3.01 1.84 0.04
N ASN A 9 3.33 2.01 -1.23
CA ASN A 9 3.64 3.32 -1.81
C ASN A 9 3.32 3.37 -3.31
N ASP A 10 3.00 4.57 -3.81
CA ASP A 10 2.65 4.86 -5.21
C ASP A 10 3.81 5.46 -6.01
N THR A 11 5.04 5.13 -5.64
CA THR A 11 6.23 5.68 -6.29
C THR A 11 6.22 5.45 -7.81
N LEU A 12 5.77 4.25 -8.26
CA LEU A 12 5.68 3.95 -9.71
C LEU A 12 4.69 4.84 -10.45
N LEU A 13 3.60 5.24 -9.81
CA LEU A 13 2.61 6.17 -10.36
C LEU A 13 3.16 7.61 -10.37
N ASN A 14 3.89 7.99 -9.33
CA ASN A 14 4.35 9.35 -9.12
C ASN A 14 5.58 9.71 -9.98
N LEU A 15 6.55 8.81 -10.13
CA LEU A 15 7.78 9.06 -10.90
C LEU A 15 7.54 9.62 -12.30
N PRO A 16 6.71 8.99 -13.16
CA PRO A 16 6.47 9.52 -14.50
C PRO A 16 5.65 10.82 -14.50
N ARG A 17 4.81 11.04 -13.48
CA ARG A 17 3.99 12.25 -13.36
C ARG A 17 4.81 13.49 -13.00
N THR A 18 5.84 13.30 -12.18
CA THR A 18 6.71 14.38 -11.72
C THR A 18 8.00 14.48 -12.54
N ASN A 19 8.22 13.56 -13.48
CA ASN A 19 9.43 13.47 -14.30
C ASN A 19 10.73 13.51 -13.46
N ARG A 20 10.70 12.92 -12.25
CA ARG A 20 11.83 12.92 -11.31
C ARG A 20 12.58 11.60 -11.36
N SER A 21 13.85 11.63 -11.00
CA SER A 21 14.66 10.44 -10.77
C SER A 21 14.35 9.85 -9.39
N PHE A 22 14.32 8.52 -9.29
CA PHE A 22 14.30 7.82 -8.00
C PHE A 22 15.66 7.87 -7.29
N PHE A 23 16.75 8.09 -8.03
CA PHE A 23 18.10 8.01 -7.52
C PHE A 23 18.69 9.36 -7.09
N GLU A 24 18.00 10.44 -7.38
CA GLU A 24 18.38 11.80 -7.05
C GLU A 24 17.35 12.42 -6.09
N HIS A 25 17.81 13.36 -5.25
CA HIS A 25 16.91 14.08 -4.36
C HIS A 25 16.01 15.02 -5.18
N GLY A 26 14.72 14.68 -5.26
CA GLY A 26 13.72 15.48 -5.97
C GLY A 26 13.13 16.61 -5.12
N ALA A 27 12.61 17.65 -5.77
CA ALA A 27 11.82 18.70 -5.10
C ALA A 27 10.42 18.18 -4.71
N GLU A 28 9.87 17.26 -5.49
CA GLU A 28 8.52 16.71 -5.36
C GLU A 28 8.55 15.24 -4.94
N GLY A 29 7.36 14.69 -4.64
CA GLY A 29 7.17 13.31 -4.21
C GLY A 29 7.66 13.02 -2.81
N HIS A 30 7.39 11.80 -2.35
CA HIS A 30 7.70 11.40 -0.97
C HIS A 30 8.89 10.44 -0.89
N ILE A 31 9.13 9.61 -1.91
CA ILE A 31 10.19 8.61 -1.92
C ILE A 31 11.15 8.85 -3.09
N ASP A 32 12.42 9.00 -2.79
CA ASP A 32 13.58 8.76 -3.62
C ASP A 32 14.66 8.06 -2.78
N LEU A 33 15.67 7.50 -3.41
CA LEU A 33 16.71 6.73 -2.70
C LEU A 33 17.48 7.55 -1.66
N PRO A 34 17.84 8.85 -1.90
CA PRO A 34 18.42 9.72 -0.87
C PRO A 34 17.51 9.91 0.34
N ARG A 35 16.21 10.21 0.15
CA ARG A 35 15.25 10.38 1.24
C ARG A 35 14.99 9.05 1.98
N ALA A 36 14.89 7.95 1.24
CA ALA A 36 14.76 6.61 1.81
C ALA A 36 15.92 6.31 2.76
N ARG A 37 17.16 6.54 2.33
CA ARG A 37 18.35 6.36 3.15
C ARG A 37 18.37 7.29 4.37
N ALA A 38 18.02 8.56 4.20
CA ALA A 38 17.96 9.52 5.30
C ALA A 38 16.90 9.13 6.35
N GLY A 39 15.79 8.53 5.92
CA GLY A 39 14.68 8.11 6.79
C GLY A 39 14.76 6.69 7.32
N GLY A 40 15.73 5.89 6.89
CA GLY A 40 15.80 4.47 7.25
C GLY A 40 14.78 3.59 6.52
N LEU A 41 14.17 4.09 5.44
CA LEU A 41 13.30 3.29 4.58
C LEU A 41 14.18 2.32 3.77
N ALA A 42 14.04 1.03 4.05
CA ALA A 42 14.89 -0.02 3.50
C ALA A 42 14.24 -0.77 2.32
N GLY A 43 12.99 -0.47 2.02
CA GLY A 43 12.24 -1.07 0.93
C GLY A 43 10.74 -1.01 1.17
N GLY A 44 9.97 -1.63 0.30
CA GLY A 44 8.52 -1.67 0.45
C GLY A 44 7.76 -2.22 -0.75
N PHE A 45 6.44 -2.17 -0.65
CA PHE A 45 5.49 -2.60 -1.66
C PHE A 45 5.30 -1.44 -2.65
N PHE A 46 5.81 -1.62 -3.86
CA PHE A 46 5.67 -0.68 -4.97
C PHE A 46 4.36 -0.98 -5.70
N ALA A 47 3.37 -0.16 -5.48
CA ALA A 47 2.05 -0.35 -6.04
C ALA A 47 2.02 -0.10 -7.55
N VAL A 48 1.43 -1.03 -8.26
CA VAL A 48 0.94 -0.84 -9.63
C VAL A 48 -0.54 -0.53 -9.51
N PHE A 49 -0.85 0.74 -9.62
CA PHE A 49 -2.21 1.28 -9.66
C PHE A 49 -2.57 1.65 -11.10
N VAL A 50 -3.77 1.26 -11.55
CA VAL A 50 -4.27 1.62 -12.88
C VAL A 50 -5.09 2.91 -12.80
N PRO A 51 -4.57 4.06 -13.30
CA PRO A 51 -5.31 5.32 -13.27
C PRO A 51 -6.50 5.32 -14.21
N ASP A 52 -7.44 6.24 -14.01
CA ASP A 52 -8.57 6.40 -14.92
C ASP A 52 -8.11 6.79 -16.33
N PRO A 53 -8.77 6.27 -17.38
CA PRO A 53 -8.48 6.67 -18.75
C PRO A 53 -8.54 8.20 -18.92
N GLY A 54 -7.53 8.78 -19.56
CA GLY A 54 -7.42 10.24 -19.76
C GLY A 54 -6.94 11.04 -18.54
N THR A 55 -6.57 10.37 -17.45
CA THR A 55 -5.86 11.00 -16.31
C THR A 55 -4.36 10.69 -16.35
N GLU A 56 -3.92 9.98 -17.36
CA GLU A 56 -2.50 9.77 -17.61
C GLU A 56 -1.79 11.12 -17.76
N PRO A 57 -0.61 11.31 -17.16
CA PRO A 57 0.16 12.50 -17.41
C PRO A 57 0.45 12.57 -18.92
N PRO A 58 0.38 13.77 -19.55
CA PRO A 58 0.89 13.90 -20.90
C PRO A 58 2.36 13.44 -20.91
N PRO A 59 2.81 12.81 -22.01
CA PRO A 59 4.22 12.45 -22.12
C PRO A 59 5.05 13.71 -21.84
N ALA A 60 6.05 13.57 -20.97
CA ALA A 60 6.93 14.68 -20.64
C ALA A 60 7.48 15.29 -21.95
N PRO A 61 7.52 16.62 -22.09
CA PRO A 61 8.16 17.25 -23.23
C PRO A 61 9.57 16.69 -23.38
N ALA A 62 9.96 16.33 -24.61
CA ALA A 62 11.26 15.71 -24.89
C ALA A 62 12.45 16.63 -24.48
N ASP A 63 12.20 17.90 -24.20
CA ASP A 63 13.18 18.92 -23.80
C ASP A 63 13.20 19.23 -22.29
N GLY A 64 12.37 18.54 -21.48
CA GLY A 64 12.32 18.76 -20.03
C GLY A 64 11.72 20.11 -19.60
N SER A 65 11.14 20.89 -20.52
CA SER A 65 10.52 22.17 -20.23
C SER A 65 9.02 22.02 -19.97
N GLY A 66 8.57 22.28 -18.77
CA GLY A 66 7.16 22.40 -18.41
C GLY A 66 6.96 22.28 -16.90
N PRO A 67 6.03 23.06 -16.30
CA PRO A 67 5.65 22.80 -14.92
C PRO A 67 5.02 21.42 -14.81
N ALA A 68 5.40 20.67 -13.79
CA ALA A 68 4.70 19.43 -13.44
C ALA A 68 3.20 19.72 -13.29
N PRO A 69 2.30 18.94 -13.93
CA PRO A 69 0.88 19.15 -13.75
C PRO A 69 0.54 19.01 -12.27
N GLU A 70 -0.21 19.97 -11.73
CA GLU A 70 -0.69 19.96 -10.35
C GLU A 70 -1.39 18.63 -10.08
N LEU A 71 -0.78 17.81 -9.24
CA LEU A 71 -1.31 16.49 -8.86
C LEU A 71 -2.53 16.69 -7.95
N ALA A 72 -3.69 16.92 -8.55
CA ALA A 72 -4.92 16.57 -7.85
C ALA A 72 -4.86 15.07 -7.62
N LEU A 73 -4.63 14.64 -6.37
CA LEU A 73 -4.62 13.24 -6.00
C LEU A 73 -5.87 12.57 -6.55
N ILE A 74 -5.74 11.42 -7.19
CA ILE A 74 -6.85 10.71 -7.85
C ILE A 74 -8.02 10.54 -6.87
N ALA A 75 -7.72 10.25 -5.60
CA ALA A 75 -8.68 10.18 -4.51
C ALA A 75 -9.52 11.46 -4.32
N ASP A 76 -9.01 12.66 -4.63
CA ASP A 76 -9.76 13.92 -4.46
C ASP A 76 -10.91 14.06 -5.44
N ARG A 77 -10.78 13.48 -6.61
CA ARG A 77 -11.81 13.52 -7.66
C ARG A 77 -13.11 12.83 -7.24
N TYR A 78 -13.03 11.71 -6.53
CA TYR A 78 -14.17 10.87 -6.16
C TYR A 78 -14.71 11.14 -4.76
N ARG A 79 -13.97 11.90 -3.96
CA ARG A 79 -14.33 12.20 -2.59
C ARG A 79 -15.55 13.13 -2.47
N ALA A 80 -15.63 14.16 -3.30
CA ALA A 80 -16.71 15.15 -3.25
C ALA A 80 -18.10 14.55 -3.48
N THR A 81 -18.16 13.37 -4.11
CA THR A 81 -19.41 12.70 -4.50
C THR A 81 -19.70 11.45 -3.68
N ALA A 82 -18.79 10.99 -2.81
CA ALA A 82 -18.83 9.70 -2.11
C ALA A 82 -19.16 8.52 -3.06
N THR A 83 -18.81 8.65 -4.36
CA THR A 83 -19.03 7.64 -5.39
C THR A 83 -17.69 6.99 -5.75
N MET A 84 -17.76 5.77 -6.24
CA MET A 84 -16.60 5.09 -6.81
C MET A 84 -16.55 5.32 -8.32
N PRO A 85 -15.34 5.39 -8.93
CA PRO A 85 -15.21 5.41 -10.39
C PRO A 85 -15.77 4.14 -11.02
N PRO A 86 -16.19 4.18 -12.30
CA PRO A 86 -16.67 3.00 -13.01
C PRO A 86 -15.57 1.94 -13.17
N PRO A 87 -15.96 0.65 -13.36
CA PRO A 87 -15.01 -0.40 -13.72
C PRO A 87 -14.25 -0.08 -15.01
N MET A 88 -13.01 -0.55 -15.08
CA MET A 88 -12.17 -0.43 -16.28
C MET A 88 -12.35 -1.60 -17.23
N THR A 89 -12.04 -1.39 -18.53
CA THR A 89 -11.91 -2.48 -19.48
C THR A 89 -10.61 -3.25 -19.23
N LEU A 90 -10.65 -4.56 -19.44
CA LEU A 90 -9.47 -5.42 -19.25
C LEU A 90 -8.29 -4.99 -20.14
N ASP A 91 -8.56 -4.71 -21.42
CA ASP A 91 -7.54 -4.31 -22.39
C ASP A 91 -6.77 -3.03 -21.95
N TYR A 92 -7.50 -2.01 -21.46
CA TYR A 92 -6.87 -0.81 -20.92
C TYR A 92 -6.04 -1.13 -19.68
N ALA A 93 -6.63 -1.87 -18.73
CA ALA A 93 -5.96 -2.20 -17.48
C ALA A 93 -4.69 -3.03 -17.71
N GLN A 94 -4.72 -4.01 -18.61
CA GLN A 94 -3.54 -4.80 -18.96
C GLN A 94 -2.43 -3.97 -19.60
N ARG A 95 -2.76 -3.06 -20.53
CA ARG A 95 -1.77 -2.17 -21.15
C ARG A 95 -1.11 -1.25 -20.12
N ALA A 96 -1.91 -0.62 -19.26
CA ALA A 96 -1.39 0.26 -18.21
C ALA A 96 -0.50 -0.51 -17.24
N THR A 97 -0.97 -1.67 -16.73
CA THR A 97 -0.22 -2.53 -15.82
C THR A 97 1.11 -2.98 -16.40
N LEU A 98 1.14 -3.42 -17.67
CA LEU A 98 2.40 -3.78 -18.34
C LEU A 98 3.38 -2.61 -18.39
N GLY A 99 2.90 -1.39 -18.62
CA GLY A 99 3.71 -0.18 -18.59
C GLY A 99 4.36 0.06 -17.21
N PHE A 100 3.59 -0.08 -16.14
CA PHE A 100 4.09 0.07 -14.76
C PHE A 100 5.06 -1.06 -14.36
N VAL A 101 4.74 -2.31 -14.69
CA VAL A 101 5.65 -3.44 -14.44
C VAL A 101 6.97 -3.25 -15.18
N ALA A 102 6.92 -2.79 -16.44
CA ALA A 102 8.13 -2.46 -17.20
C ALA A 102 8.93 -1.31 -16.54
N SER A 103 8.25 -0.29 -16.03
CA SER A 103 8.89 0.83 -15.31
C SER A 103 9.54 0.36 -14.02
N PHE A 104 8.89 -0.53 -13.25
CA PHE A 104 9.46 -1.16 -12.06
C PHE A 104 10.78 -1.89 -12.36
N TYR A 105 10.84 -2.65 -13.46
CA TYR A 105 12.06 -3.36 -13.85
C TYR A 105 13.14 -2.45 -14.43
N ARG A 106 12.76 -1.38 -15.16
CA ARG A 106 13.72 -0.35 -15.58
C ARG A 106 14.36 0.34 -14.38
N LEU A 107 13.54 0.71 -13.38
CA LEU A 107 14.03 1.29 -12.13
C LEU A 107 15.05 0.36 -11.43
N ALA A 108 14.71 -0.93 -11.33
CA ALA A 108 15.63 -1.91 -10.73
C ALA A 108 16.95 -2.07 -11.54
N ALA A 109 16.90 -1.98 -12.86
CA ALA A 109 18.08 -2.05 -13.72
C ALA A 109 18.96 -0.79 -13.57
N GLU A 110 18.36 0.40 -13.51
CA GLU A 110 19.06 1.67 -13.30
C GLU A 110 19.71 1.77 -11.92
N ALA A 111 19.21 1.01 -10.95
CA ALA A 111 19.71 1.03 -9.56
C ALA A 111 21.16 0.60 -9.41
N ASN A 112 21.76 -0.07 -10.39
CA ASN A 112 23.16 -0.54 -10.35
C ASN A 112 23.52 -1.24 -9.02
N GLY A 113 22.60 -2.09 -8.51
CA GLY A 113 22.76 -2.84 -7.28
C GLY A 113 22.38 -2.10 -5.98
N THR A 114 22.01 -0.83 -6.03
CA THR A 114 21.57 -0.06 -4.84
C THR A 114 20.10 -0.33 -4.47
N ALA A 115 19.30 -0.88 -5.40
CA ALA A 115 17.97 -1.40 -5.17
C ALA A 115 17.82 -2.75 -5.89
N ARG A 116 16.95 -3.61 -5.37
CA ARG A 116 16.77 -4.98 -5.89
C ARG A 116 15.31 -5.40 -5.81
N VAL A 117 14.81 -6.04 -6.89
CA VAL A 117 13.52 -6.72 -6.88
C VAL A 117 13.60 -7.95 -5.98
N ILE A 118 12.64 -8.05 -5.05
CA ILE A 118 12.55 -9.19 -4.14
C ILE A 118 11.38 -10.10 -4.54
N ARG A 119 11.50 -11.39 -4.26
CA ARG A 119 10.48 -12.42 -4.53
C ARG A 119 10.25 -13.35 -3.34
N SER A 120 11.03 -13.18 -2.29
CA SER A 120 10.97 -13.98 -1.06
C SER A 120 11.32 -13.12 0.16
N ALA A 121 10.93 -13.58 1.34
CA ALA A 121 11.34 -12.95 2.60
C ALA A 121 12.87 -13.04 2.80
N ALA A 122 13.51 -14.11 2.30
CA ALA A 122 14.96 -14.24 2.32
C ALA A 122 15.67 -13.14 1.51
N ASP A 123 15.07 -12.72 0.38
CA ASP A 123 15.60 -11.58 -0.39
C ASP A 123 15.53 -10.28 0.40
N ILE A 124 14.43 -10.04 1.13
CA ILE A 124 14.30 -8.87 1.99
C ILE A 124 15.38 -8.88 3.07
N ARG A 125 15.57 -10.01 3.78
CA ARG A 125 16.64 -10.16 4.80
C ARG A 125 18.02 -9.88 4.23
N ARG A 126 18.28 -10.37 3.01
CA ARG A 126 19.55 -10.11 2.31
C ARG A 126 19.73 -8.63 1.98
N CYS A 127 18.69 -7.98 1.43
CA CYS A 127 18.72 -6.55 1.15
C CYS A 127 18.98 -5.72 2.41
N LEU A 128 18.31 -6.04 3.53
CA LEU A 128 18.54 -5.38 4.81
C LEU A 128 19.99 -5.54 5.30
N ALA A 129 20.56 -6.74 5.19
CA ALA A 129 21.93 -7.01 5.61
C ALA A 129 22.99 -6.31 4.73
N GLU A 130 22.71 -6.17 3.44
CA GLU A 130 23.59 -5.55 2.44
C GLU A 130 23.38 -4.02 2.32
N GLY A 131 22.37 -3.44 2.98
CA GLY A 131 22.00 -2.02 2.81
C GLY A 131 21.46 -1.70 1.41
N VAL A 132 20.87 -2.70 0.73
CA VAL A 132 20.24 -2.59 -0.58
C VAL A 132 18.75 -2.34 -0.41
N PHE A 133 18.18 -1.40 -1.16
CA PHE A 133 16.76 -1.08 -1.09
C PHE A 133 15.91 -2.21 -1.72
N ALA A 134 14.97 -2.76 -0.95
CA ALA A 134 14.17 -3.91 -1.35
C ALA A 134 12.88 -3.47 -2.06
N MET A 135 12.72 -3.81 -3.35
CA MET A 135 11.57 -3.45 -4.19
C MET A 135 10.63 -4.65 -4.34
N HIS A 136 9.41 -4.54 -3.82
CA HIS A 136 8.36 -5.57 -3.88
C HIS A 136 7.29 -5.15 -4.89
N LEU A 137 7.03 -5.99 -5.89
CA LEU A 137 5.97 -5.75 -6.87
C LEU A 137 4.60 -6.08 -6.26
N HIS A 138 3.76 -5.07 -6.14
CA HIS A 138 2.40 -5.14 -5.60
C HIS A 138 1.40 -4.63 -6.63
N PHE A 139 0.22 -5.26 -6.75
CA PHE A 139 -0.88 -4.72 -7.54
C PHE A 139 -1.95 -4.15 -6.61
N GLU A 140 -2.28 -2.87 -6.78
CA GLU A 140 -3.38 -2.21 -6.10
C GLU A 140 -4.63 -2.25 -6.98
N GLY A 141 -5.35 -3.36 -6.89
CA GLY A 141 -6.49 -3.71 -7.74
C GLY A 141 -6.15 -4.78 -8.78
N ALA A 142 -7.11 -5.67 -9.02
CA ALA A 142 -6.97 -6.80 -9.93
C ALA A 142 -7.54 -6.52 -11.34
N GLU A 143 -7.65 -5.27 -11.75
CA GLU A 143 -8.27 -4.87 -13.00
C GLU A 143 -7.63 -5.53 -14.23
N ALA A 144 -6.32 -5.79 -14.16
CA ALA A 144 -5.54 -6.40 -15.25
C ALA A 144 -5.61 -7.93 -15.32
N ILE A 145 -6.29 -8.57 -14.35
CA ILE A 145 -6.41 -10.03 -14.32
C ILE A 145 -7.62 -10.46 -15.16
N ASP A 146 -7.38 -11.35 -16.10
CA ASP A 146 -8.40 -11.96 -16.94
C ASP A 146 -9.21 -13.02 -16.19
N PRO A 147 -10.41 -13.41 -16.68
CA PRO A 147 -11.24 -14.43 -16.04
C PRO A 147 -10.59 -15.81 -15.97
N GLU A 148 -9.69 -16.13 -16.88
CA GLU A 148 -8.94 -17.38 -16.99
C GLU A 148 -7.73 -17.43 -16.06
N PHE A 149 -7.33 -16.28 -15.49
CA PHE A 149 -6.14 -16.09 -14.62
C PHE A 149 -4.79 -16.29 -15.31
N ASP A 150 -4.73 -16.33 -16.63
CA ASP A 150 -3.49 -16.48 -17.39
C ASP A 150 -2.54 -15.29 -17.12
N ALA A 151 -3.06 -14.07 -17.10
CA ALA A 151 -2.29 -12.90 -16.75
C ALA A 151 -1.72 -12.98 -15.31
N LEU A 152 -2.47 -13.52 -14.35
CA LEU A 152 -2.00 -13.68 -12.96
C LEU A 152 -0.80 -14.63 -12.88
N GLU A 153 -0.84 -15.75 -13.61
CA GLU A 153 0.30 -16.68 -13.70
C GLU A 153 1.55 -15.98 -14.27
N VAL A 154 1.37 -15.22 -15.37
CA VAL A 154 2.47 -14.46 -15.99
C VAL A 154 3.03 -13.41 -15.03
N TYR A 155 2.18 -12.62 -14.37
CA TYR A 155 2.62 -11.61 -13.42
C TYR A 155 3.29 -12.23 -12.19
N HIS A 156 2.82 -13.40 -11.74
CA HIS A 156 3.49 -14.13 -10.66
C HIS A 156 4.91 -14.55 -11.06
N GLN A 157 5.11 -15.06 -12.28
CA GLN A 157 6.45 -15.36 -12.82
C GLN A 157 7.29 -14.08 -12.98
N ALA A 158 6.68 -12.97 -13.36
CA ALA A 158 7.32 -11.65 -13.35
C ALA A 158 7.66 -11.13 -11.97
N GLY A 159 7.22 -11.75 -10.87
CA GLY A 159 7.60 -11.37 -9.50
C GLY A 159 6.49 -10.73 -8.68
N LEU A 160 5.26 -10.71 -9.15
CA LEU A 160 4.11 -10.30 -8.33
C LEU A 160 3.99 -11.22 -7.12
N ARG A 161 3.93 -10.64 -5.91
CA ARG A 161 3.83 -11.38 -4.65
C ARG A 161 2.73 -10.89 -3.75
N SER A 162 2.09 -9.77 -4.06
CA SER A 162 0.91 -9.26 -3.36
C SER A 162 -0.06 -8.57 -4.29
N LEU A 163 -1.35 -8.68 -3.98
CA LEU A 163 -2.45 -8.21 -4.82
C LEU A 163 -3.60 -7.71 -3.95
N GLY A 164 -4.02 -6.46 -4.12
CA GLY A 164 -5.33 -5.96 -3.72
C GLY A 164 -6.38 -6.42 -4.72
N ILE A 165 -7.49 -6.99 -4.25
CA ILE A 165 -8.56 -7.46 -5.15
C ILE A 165 -9.20 -6.27 -5.89
N VAL A 166 -9.36 -5.16 -5.18
CA VAL A 166 -9.92 -3.91 -5.68
C VAL A 166 -9.12 -2.73 -5.14
N TRP A 167 -9.17 -1.61 -5.84
CA TRP A 167 -9.01 -0.29 -5.24
C TRP A 167 -10.39 0.24 -4.79
N SER A 168 -10.50 1.52 -4.47
CA SER A 168 -11.81 2.20 -4.27
C SER A 168 -12.58 2.33 -5.59
N ARG A 169 -12.69 1.23 -6.31
CA ARG A 169 -13.35 1.02 -7.60
C ARG A 169 -13.85 -0.41 -7.68
N PRO A 170 -15.10 -0.65 -8.11
CA PRO A 170 -15.54 -2.01 -8.39
C PRO A 170 -14.82 -2.56 -9.64
N ASN A 171 -14.58 -3.87 -9.63
CA ASN A 171 -14.08 -4.58 -10.79
C ASN A 171 -14.80 -5.94 -10.91
N ARG A 172 -14.38 -6.80 -11.82
CA ARG A 172 -15.03 -8.12 -12.03
C ARG A 172 -14.93 -9.07 -10.84
N PHE A 173 -14.07 -8.79 -9.85
CA PHE A 173 -13.82 -9.66 -8.70
C PHE A 173 -14.54 -9.22 -7.43
N GLY A 174 -14.83 -7.92 -7.28
CA GLY A 174 -15.44 -7.41 -6.05
C GLY A 174 -15.70 -5.91 -6.07
N HIS A 175 -16.00 -5.40 -4.88
CA HIS A 175 -16.33 -4.00 -4.66
C HIS A 175 -15.39 -3.38 -3.63
N GLY A 176 -14.84 -2.22 -3.97
CA GLY A 176 -14.11 -1.38 -3.03
C GLY A 176 -15.04 -0.56 -2.14
N VAL A 177 -14.44 0.30 -1.33
CA VAL A 177 -15.14 1.31 -0.55
C VAL A 177 -14.97 2.69 -1.19
N PRO A 178 -16.01 3.54 -1.20
CA PRO A 178 -15.86 4.94 -1.58
C PRO A 178 -15.00 5.68 -0.55
N PHE A 179 -14.43 6.82 -0.92
CA PHE A 179 -13.76 7.71 0.04
C PHE A 179 -14.79 8.54 0.83
N ALA A 180 -15.63 7.87 1.62
CA ALA A 180 -16.71 8.50 2.38
C ALA A 180 -16.33 8.70 3.85
N PHE A 181 -16.76 9.84 4.41
CA PHE A 181 -16.58 10.21 5.81
C PHE A 181 -17.75 11.08 6.31
N PRO A 182 -18.34 10.83 7.51
CA PRO A 182 -18.22 9.55 8.22
C PRO A 182 -18.96 8.43 7.47
N SER A 183 -18.42 7.22 7.47
CA SER A 183 -19.01 6.07 6.81
C SER A 183 -18.43 4.75 7.31
N SER A 184 -19.23 3.69 7.22
CA SER A 184 -18.78 2.32 7.46
C SER A 184 -18.19 1.70 6.19
N PRO A 185 -17.30 0.69 6.28
CA PRO A 185 -16.90 -0.15 5.15
C PRO A 185 -18.01 -1.12 4.68
N ASP A 186 -19.13 -1.23 5.40
CA ASP A 186 -20.26 -2.08 5.04
C ASP A 186 -21.09 -1.41 3.92
N VAL A 187 -20.56 -1.52 2.70
CA VAL A 187 -21.13 -0.94 1.48
C VAL A 187 -21.07 -1.92 0.32
N GLY A 188 -22.21 -2.09 -0.37
CA GLY A 188 -22.27 -2.95 -1.56
C GLY A 188 -22.11 -4.46 -1.29
N PRO A 189 -22.12 -5.26 -2.38
CA PRO A 189 -21.97 -6.72 -2.28
C PRO A 189 -20.53 -7.14 -1.98
N GLY A 190 -20.34 -8.40 -1.57
CA GLY A 190 -19.04 -9.03 -1.39
C GLY A 190 -18.34 -9.36 -2.73
N LEU A 191 -17.48 -10.37 -2.68
CA LEU A 191 -16.79 -10.86 -3.86
C LEU A 191 -17.78 -11.51 -4.84
N THR A 192 -17.50 -11.33 -6.13
CA THR A 192 -18.16 -12.14 -7.17
C THR A 192 -17.68 -13.61 -7.06
N ASP A 193 -18.32 -14.52 -7.78
CA ASP A 193 -17.84 -15.90 -7.82
C ASP A 193 -16.43 -15.98 -8.42
N LEU A 194 -16.13 -15.14 -9.41
CA LEU A 194 -14.78 -15.01 -9.97
C LEU A 194 -13.79 -14.44 -8.93
N GLY A 195 -14.23 -13.51 -8.08
CA GLY A 195 -13.43 -12.99 -6.96
C GLY A 195 -13.08 -14.06 -5.93
N LYS A 196 -14.02 -14.97 -5.66
CA LYS A 196 -13.76 -16.13 -4.78
C LYS A 196 -12.74 -17.10 -5.39
N GLU A 197 -12.79 -17.30 -6.72
CA GLU A 197 -11.76 -18.09 -7.44
C GLU A 197 -10.41 -17.37 -7.43
N LEU A 198 -10.37 -16.04 -7.56
CA LEU A 198 -9.13 -15.26 -7.43
C LEU A 198 -8.48 -15.50 -6.06
N VAL A 199 -9.26 -15.49 -4.98
CA VAL A 199 -8.74 -15.80 -3.62
C VAL A 199 -8.09 -17.18 -3.57
N ARG A 200 -8.75 -18.22 -4.12
CA ARG A 200 -8.20 -19.59 -4.16
C ARG A 200 -6.93 -19.66 -5.00
N THR A 201 -6.90 -18.95 -6.13
CA THR A 201 -5.73 -18.89 -7.03
C THR A 201 -4.56 -18.17 -6.36
N CYS A 202 -4.80 -17.05 -5.67
CA CYS A 202 -3.79 -16.37 -4.87
C CYS A 202 -3.21 -17.27 -3.77
N ASN A 203 -4.06 -18.02 -3.06
CA ASN A 203 -3.61 -19.00 -2.06
C ASN A 203 -2.71 -20.07 -2.68
N ARG A 204 -3.10 -20.64 -3.84
CA ARG A 204 -2.31 -21.65 -4.57
C ARG A 204 -0.95 -21.11 -5.01
N LEU A 205 -0.93 -19.86 -5.51
CA LEU A 205 0.29 -19.18 -5.98
C LEU A 205 1.10 -18.55 -4.82
N ARG A 206 0.58 -18.59 -3.60
CA ARG A 206 1.18 -17.93 -2.44
C ARG A 206 1.36 -16.42 -2.66
N ILE A 207 0.39 -15.77 -3.28
CA ILE A 207 0.29 -14.33 -3.42
C ILE A 207 -0.44 -13.79 -2.19
N LEU A 208 0.14 -12.81 -1.50
CA LEU A 208 -0.51 -12.11 -0.39
C LEU A 208 -1.73 -11.35 -0.92
N ILE A 209 -2.90 -11.53 -0.32
CA ILE A 209 -4.09 -10.76 -0.61
C ILE A 209 -4.12 -9.55 0.31
N ASP A 210 -4.12 -8.35 -0.27
CA ASP A 210 -4.30 -7.11 0.46
C ASP A 210 -5.78 -6.77 0.59
N LEU A 211 -6.23 -6.58 1.83
CA LEU A 211 -7.61 -6.25 2.18
C LEU A 211 -7.88 -4.74 2.22
N SER A 212 -6.84 -3.92 2.01
CA SER A 212 -7.02 -2.47 1.90
C SER A 212 -7.94 -2.16 0.71
N HIS A 213 -8.79 -1.13 0.84
CA HIS A 213 -9.83 -0.74 -0.11
C HIS A 213 -11.03 -1.71 -0.25
N LEU A 214 -10.93 -2.96 0.21
CA LEU A 214 -12.01 -3.92 0.09
C LEU A 214 -13.16 -3.58 1.04
N ASN A 215 -14.40 -3.67 0.58
CA ASN A 215 -15.57 -3.45 1.43
C ASN A 215 -15.76 -4.57 2.47
N GLU A 216 -16.58 -4.35 3.50
CA GLU A 216 -16.72 -5.29 4.61
C GLU A 216 -17.24 -6.66 4.15
N ALA A 217 -18.21 -6.71 3.25
CA ALA A 217 -18.73 -7.97 2.73
C ALA A 217 -17.63 -8.78 1.99
N GLY A 218 -16.81 -8.12 1.16
CA GLY A 218 -15.66 -8.74 0.49
C GLY A 218 -14.58 -9.18 1.48
N PHE A 219 -14.32 -8.41 2.53
CA PHE A 219 -13.42 -8.80 3.61
C PHE A 219 -13.83 -10.13 4.23
N TRP A 220 -15.12 -10.30 4.56
CA TRP A 220 -15.61 -11.56 5.16
C TRP A 220 -15.58 -12.73 4.19
N ASP A 221 -15.77 -12.49 2.89
CA ASP A 221 -15.59 -13.52 1.87
C ASP A 221 -14.13 -13.99 1.81
N VAL A 222 -13.16 -13.06 1.84
CA VAL A 222 -11.73 -13.42 1.90
C VAL A 222 -11.41 -14.15 3.20
N ALA A 223 -11.87 -13.65 4.35
CA ALA A 223 -11.61 -14.25 5.65
C ALA A 223 -12.10 -15.70 5.73
N LYS A 224 -13.21 -16.02 5.04
CA LYS A 224 -13.76 -17.37 4.96
C LYS A 224 -12.98 -18.30 4.03
N LEU A 225 -12.38 -17.77 2.98
CA LEU A 225 -11.78 -18.55 1.87
C LEU A 225 -10.25 -18.62 1.95
N SER A 226 -9.61 -17.64 2.57
CA SER A 226 -8.15 -17.57 2.62
C SER A 226 -7.58 -18.64 3.55
N SER A 227 -6.52 -19.30 3.08
CA SER A 227 -5.67 -20.19 3.88
C SER A 227 -4.40 -19.47 4.39
N ALA A 228 -4.20 -18.23 3.99
CA ALA A 228 -3.09 -17.38 4.42
C ALA A 228 -3.57 -16.35 5.46
N PRO A 229 -2.65 -15.74 6.23
CA PRO A 229 -2.98 -14.65 7.14
C PRO A 229 -3.70 -13.49 6.43
N LEU A 230 -4.67 -12.87 7.12
CA LEU A 230 -5.39 -11.71 6.63
C LEU A 230 -4.51 -10.46 6.78
N VAL A 231 -4.30 -9.71 5.71
CA VAL A 231 -3.40 -8.55 5.72
C VAL A 231 -4.10 -7.34 5.11
N ALA A 232 -4.06 -6.21 5.81
CA ALA A 232 -4.38 -4.90 5.24
C ALA A 232 -3.09 -4.09 5.20
N THR A 233 -2.56 -3.86 3.99
CA THR A 233 -1.22 -3.30 3.83
C THR A 233 -1.14 -1.83 4.28
N HIS A 234 -2.25 -1.07 4.16
CA HIS A 234 -2.33 0.35 4.48
C HIS A 234 -3.75 0.74 4.92
N SER A 235 -4.08 0.48 6.19
CA SER A 235 -5.40 0.79 6.77
C SER A 235 -5.28 1.20 8.24
N ASN A 236 -6.30 1.92 8.75
CA ASN A 236 -6.31 2.47 10.11
C ASN A 236 -7.49 1.94 10.92
N ALA A 237 -7.61 2.39 12.19
CA ALA A 237 -8.69 2.01 13.08
C ALA A 237 -9.94 2.88 12.84
N HIS A 238 -11.06 2.27 12.46
CA HIS A 238 -12.32 2.96 12.20
C HIS A 238 -12.87 3.70 13.43
N VAL A 239 -12.67 3.15 14.63
CA VAL A 239 -13.15 3.77 15.87
C VAL A 239 -12.50 5.13 16.14
N LEU A 240 -11.28 5.36 15.68
CA LEU A 240 -10.56 6.63 15.84
C LEU A 240 -10.85 7.61 14.69
N SER A 241 -11.10 7.09 13.51
CA SER A 241 -11.46 7.87 12.32
C SER A 241 -12.49 7.07 11.53
N PRO A 242 -13.78 7.43 11.58
CA PRO A 242 -14.87 6.67 10.96
C PRO A 242 -14.92 6.89 9.44
N ALA A 243 -13.82 6.66 8.76
CA ALA A 243 -13.73 6.61 7.30
C ALA A 243 -14.02 5.19 6.79
N SER A 244 -14.74 5.07 5.67
CA SER A 244 -15.02 3.79 5.02
C SER A 244 -13.76 2.97 4.69
N ARG A 245 -12.60 3.63 4.56
CA ARG A 245 -11.28 3.02 4.30
C ARG A 245 -10.66 2.34 5.53
N ASN A 246 -11.18 2.60 6.73
CA ASN A 246 -10.62 2.10 7.97
C ASN A 246 -11.30 0.81 8.44
N LEU A 247 -10.55 -0.01 9.17
CA LEU A 247 -10.98 -1.31 9.65
C LEU A 247 -11.82 -1.18 10.92
N THR A 248 -12.96 -1.85 10.93
CA THR A 248 -13.79 -2.01 12.13
C THR A 248 -13.13 -2.96 13.13
N ASP A 249 -13.52 -2.87 14.40
CA ASP A 249 -13.02 -3.75 15.46
C ASP A 249 -13.20 -5.24 15.14
N ARG A 250 -14.32 -5.60 14.51
CA ARG A 250 -14.57 -6.98 14.09
C ARG A 250 -13.59 -7.46 13.03
N GLN A 251 -13.24 -6.59 12.08
CA GLN A 251 -12.22 -6.89 11.06
C GLN A 251 -10.83 -7.02 11.69
N LEU A 252 -10.49 -6.13 12.65
CA LEU A 252 -9.24 -6.22 13.40
C LEU A 252 -9.15 -7.54 14.20
N ASP A 253 -10.23 -7.98 14.83
CA ASP A 253 -10.27 -9.27 15.53
C ASP A 253 -10.01 -10.45 14.59
N ALA A 254 -10.64 -10.47 13.40
CA ALA A 254 -10.40 -11.50 12.40
C ALA A 254 -8.94 -11.50 11.89
N ILE A 255 -8.34 -10.31 11.69
CA ILE A 255 -6.93 -10.19 11.34
C ILE A 255 -6.05 -10.75 12.47
N ARG A 256 -6.36 -10.44 13.74
CA ARG A 256 -5.64 -11.00 14.89
C ARG A 256 -5.72 -12.53 14.92
N GLU A 257 -6.91 -13.08 14.75
CA GLU A 257 -7.19 -14.52 14.81
C GLU A 257 -6.53 -15.30 13.67
N SER A 258 -6.40 -14.69 12.49
CA SER A 258 -5.68 -15.27 11.36
C SER A 258 -4.16 -15.17 11.48
N ASP A 259 -3.64 -14.58 12.56
CA ASP A 259 -2.23 -14.21 12.72
C ASP A 259 -1.72 -13.26 11.62
N GLY A 260 -2.62 -12.37 11.20
CA GLY A 260 -2.42 -11.42 10.12
C GLY A 260 -1.61 -10.18 10.49
N LEU A 261 -1.84 -9.09 9.74
CA LEU A 261 -1.11 -7.84 9.93
C LEU A 261 -1.90 -6.63 9.39
N VAL A 262 -1.75 -5.50 10.06
CA VAL A 262 -2.21 -4.19 9.58
C VAL A 262 -1.01 -3.25 9.46
N GLY A 263 -0.81 -2.69 8.26
CA GLY A 263 0.09 -1.57 8.02
C GLY A 263 -0.64 -0.24 8.25
N LEU A 264 -0.13 0.62 9.13
CA LEU A 264 -0.70 1.95 9.38
C LEU A 264 -0.60 2.82 8.14
N ASN A 265 -1.73 3.31 7.64
CA ASN A 265 -1.79 4.31 6.56
C ASN A 265 -1.53 5.73 7.12
N PHE A 266 -0.70 6.53 6.43
CA PHE A 266 -0.31 7.87 6.88
C PHE A 266 -1.21 8.98 6.34
N HIS A 267 -2.18 8.67 5.49
CA HIS A 267 -3.08 9.67 4.93
C HIS A 267 -3.87 10.39 6.02
N VAL A 268 -3.69 11.69 6.12
CA VAL A 268 -4.31 12.53 7.16
C VAL A 268 -5.83 12.38 7.22
N GLY A 269 -6.50 12.19 6.07
CA GLY A 269 -7.95 12.00 6.01
C GLY A 269 -8.46 10.66 6.54
N PHE A 270 -7.56 9.67 6.78
CA PHE A 270 -7.89 8.38 7.41
C PHE A 270 -7.38 8.30 8.85
N LEU A 271 -6.57 9.27 9.26
CA LEU A 271 -6.06 9.38 10.63
C LEU A 271 -6.97 10.25 11.50
N ARG A 272 -7.47 11.36 10.97
CA ARG A 272 -8.20 12.37 11.74
C ARG A 272 -9.61 11.94 12.09
N ALA A 273 -10.00 12.21 13.34
CA ALA A 273 -11.37 11.94 13.83
C ALA A 273 -12.46 12.78 13.13
N ASP A 274 -12.09 13.87 12.45
CA ASP A 274 -12.98 14.72 11.67
C ASP A 274 -12.92 14.42 10.15
N GLY A 275 -12.03 13.51 9.72
CA GLY A 275 -11.82 13.15 8.33
C GLY A 275 -11.24 14.28 7.46
N ALA A 276 -10.79 15.38 8.06
CA ALA A 276 -10.19 16.49 7.32
C ALA A 276 -8.84 16.09 6.71
N ARG A 277 -8.52 16.68 5.54
CA ARG A 277 -7.22 16.49 4.88
C ARG A 277 -6.25 17.61 5.23
N ASP A 278 -6.10 17.84 6.52
CA ASP A 278 -5.23 18.90 7.02
C ASP A 278 -3.80 18.37 7.19
N PRO A 279 -2.82 18.85 6.38
CA PRO A 279 -1.43 18.45 6.54
C PRO A 279 -0.83 18.82 7.90
N GLU A 280 -1.41 19.80 8.62
CA GLU A 280 -0.97 20.17 9.97
C GLU A 280 -1.39 19.14 11.04
N THR A 281 -1.86 17.96 10.62
CA THR A 281 -2.16 16.83 11.51
C THR A 281 -0.89 16.42 12.27
N PRO A 282 -0.91 16.43 13.62
CA PRO A 282 0.25 16.04 14.41
C PRO A 282 0.63 14.56 14.22
N ILE A 283 1.91 14.25 14.25
CA ILE A 283 2.41 12.84 14.24
C ILE A 283 1.84 12.03 15.41
N SER A 284 1.47 12.68 16.53
CA SER A 284 0.83 12.01 17.66
C SER A 284 -0.47 11.29 17.28
N VAL A 285 -1.21 11.75 16.27
CA VAL A 285 -2.42 11.08 15.77
C VAL A 285 -2.08 9.74 15.11
N MET A 286 -0.95 9.66 14.39
CA MET A 286 -0.45 8.37 13.87
C MET A 286 -0.11 7.41 15.02
N ALA A 287 0.51 7.93 16.07
CA ALA A 287 0.86 7.14 17.24
C ALA A 287 -0.39 6.67 18.02
N ASP A 288 -1.47 7.47 18.06
CA ASP A 288 -2.76 7.06 18.68
C ASP A 288 -3.35 5.85 17.94
N HIS A 289 -3.29 5.84 16.60
CA HIS A 289 -3.70 4.68 15.80
C HIS A 289 -2.81 3.46 16.05
N LEU A 290 -1.48 3.63 16.16
CA LEU A 290 -0.56 2.54 16.48
C LEU A 290 -0.84 1.95 17.86
N ASP A 291 -1.04 2.80 18.88
CA ASP A 291 -1.41 2.37 20.22
C ASP A 291 -2.69 1.54 20.22
N TYR A 292 -3.72 2.01 19.50
CA TYR A 292 -4.98 1.29 19.38
C TYR A 292 -4.84 -0.05 18.66
N LEU A 293 -4.17 -0.05 17.50
CA LEU A 293 -3.94 -1.27 16.73
C LEU A 293 -3.13 -2.30 17.51
N ILE A 294 -2.09 -1.87 18.23
CA ILE A 294 -1.28 -2.76 19.08
C ILE A 294 -2.10 -3.32 20.24
N ALA A 295 -2.91 -2.49 20.89
CA ALA A 295 -3.79 -2.94 21.97
C ALA A 295 -4.79 -3.99 21.48
N ARG A 296 -5.29 -3.87 20.24
CA ARG A 296 -6.28 -4.77 19.66
C ARG A 296 -5.69 -6.05 19.04
N LEU A 297 -4.62 -5.91 18.30
CA LEU A 297 -4.01 -6.99 17.49
C LEU A 297 -2.86 -7.70 18.21
N GLY A 298 -2.18 -7.00 19.10
CA GLY A 298 -0.86 -7.36 19.63
C GLY A 298 0.27 -6.76 18.78
N VAL A 299 1.40 -6.49 19.41
CA VAL A 299 2.55 -5.80 18.83
C VAL A 299 3.14 -6.51 17.60
N ASP A 300 2.99 -7.83 17.49
CA ASP A 300 3.53 -8.64 16.39
C ASP A 300 2.69 -8.55 15.09
N LYS A 301 1.56 -7.84 15.11
CA LYS A 301 0.58 -7.79 14.00
C LYS A 301 0.30 -6.38 13.50
N VAL A 302 1.18 -5.43 13.82
CA VAL A 302 1.10 -4.03 13.37
C VAL A 302 2.41 -3.64 12.70
N ALA A 303 2.32 -2.92 11.59
CA ALA A 303 3.46 -2.40 10.85
C ALA A 303 3.14 -1.03 10.25
N LEU A 304 3.99 -0.51 9.37
CA LEU A 304 3.79 0.72 8.63
C LEU A 304 3.42 0.39 7.18
N GLY A 305 2.47 1.15 6.63
CA GLY A 305 2.03 1.09 5.23
C GLY A 305 1.71 2.50 4.77
N SER A 306 2.74 3.22 4.34
CA SER A 306 2.75 4.69 4.33
C SER A 306 1.73 5.35 3.42
N ASP A 307 1.43 4.75 2.29
CA ASP A 307 0.68 5.39 1.20
C ASP A 307 1.45 6.62 0.62
N PHE A 308 2.80 6.59 0.74
CA PHE A 308 3.66 7.62 0.16
C PHE A 308 3.47 7.71 -1.34
N ASP A 309 3.54 8.90 -1.88
CA ASP A 309 3.31 9.25 -3.29
C ASP A 309 1.84 9.08 -3.74
N GLY A 310 0.93 8.50 -2.92
CA GLY A 310 -0.49 8.32 -3.20
C GLY A 310 -1.44 9.19 -2.36
N ALA A 311 -0.96 9.74 -1.24
CA ALA A 311 -1.82 10.40 -0.26
C ALA A 311 -1.22 11.67 0.34
N THR A 312 -2.07 12.47 1.03
CA THR A 312 -1.63 13.65 1.76
C THR A 312 -1.05 13.24 3.11
N MET A 313 0.21 13.58 3.35
CA MET A 313 0.95 13.25 4.55
C MET A 313 0.85 14.35 5.62
N PRO A 314 1.05 14.02 6.92
CA PRO A 314 1.34 15.04 7.92
C PRO A 314 2.57 15.88 7.53
N ALA A 315 2.44 17.21 7.55
CA ALA A 315 3.53 18.13 7.18
C ALA A 315 4.79 17.91 8.04
N ALA A 316 4.62 17.56 9.30
CA ALA A 316 5.74 17.22 10.18
C ALA A 316 6.50 15.96 9.74
N LEU A 317 5.86 15.01 9.04
CA LEU A 317 6.51 13.85 8.42
C LEU A 317 7.09 14.23 7.05
N ALA A 318 6.31 14.93 6.26
CA ALA A 318 6.56 15.40 4.90
C ALA A 318 6.82 14.28 3.87
N ASN A 319 7.83 13.44 4.06
CA ASN A 319 8.28 12.41 3.13
C ASN A 319 9.10 11.32 3.86
N ALA A 320 9.69 10.40 3.13
CA ALA A 320 10.45 9.27 3.70
C ALA A 320 11.59 9.73 4.63
N ALA A 321 12.25 10.87 4.38
CA ALA A 321 13.30 11.40 5.26
C ALA A 321 12.76 11.84 6.64
N GLY A 322 11.45 12.04 6.79
CA GLY A 322 10.81 12.40 8.04
C GLY A 322 10.47 11.21 8.94
N LEU A 323 10.60 9.96 8.47
CA LEU A 323 10.29 8.76 9.26
C LEU A 323 10.97 8.72 10.65
N PRO A 324 12.21 9.21 10.85
CA PRO A 324 12.81 9.30 12.18
C PRO A 324 11.98 10.11 13.18
N ARG A 325 11.22 11.13 12.74
CA ARG A 325 10.35 11.92 13.62
C ARG A 325 9.19 11.08 14.18
N LEU A 326 8.63 10.17 13.36
CA LEU A 326 7.63 9.21 13.83
C LEU A 326 8.27 8.25 14.85
N ILE A 327 9.43 7.69 14.54
CA ILE A 327 10.15 6.77 15.43
C ILE A 327 10.49 7.46 16.77
N ASP A 328 10.96 8.70 16.74
CA ASP A 328 11.27 9.46 17.97
C ASP A 328 9.99 9.80 18.76
N GLY A 329 8.90 10.12 18.08
CA GLY A 329 7.59 10.29 18.70
C GLY A 329 7.10 9.04 19.44
N LEU A 330 7.29 7.85 18.84
CA LEU A 330 6.97 6.57 19.45
C LEU A 330 7.89 6.25 20.64
N ARG A 331 9.20 6.54 20.55
CA ARG A 331 10.12 6.45 21.71
C ARG A 331 9.67 7.34 22.86
N GLY A 332 9.22 8.56 22.56
CA GLY A 332 8.64 9.46 23.55
C GLY A 332 7.40 8.92 24.25
N ARG A 333 6.68 7.96 23.63
CA ARG A 333 5.55 7.21 24.21
C ARG A 333 5.98 5.93 24.94
N GLY A 334 7.28 5.64 25.02
CA GLY A 334 7.80 4.47 25.74
C GLY A 334 8.00 3.22 24.87
N TYR A 335 7.92 3.33 23.55
CA TYR A 335 8.25 2.21 22.67
C TYR A 335 9.77 1.95 22.69
N ASP A 336 10.16 0.75 23.05
CA ASP A 336 11.56 0.33 23.00
C ASP A 336 12.01 -0.02 21.57
N ASP A 337 13.32 -0.14 21.39
CA ASP A 337 13.89 -0.44 20.07
C ASP A 337 13.47 -1.83 19.55
N ALA A 338 13.13 -2.78 20.42
CA ALA A 338 12.63 -4.09 20.00
C ALA A 338 11.24 -3.96 19.37
N THR A 339 10.35 -3.24 20.01
CA THR A 339 9.01 -2.90 19.49
C THR A 339 9.12 -2.11 18.18
N LEU A 340 9.99 -1.12 18.12
CA LEU A 340 10.16 -0.32 16.90
C LEU A 340 10.71 -1.14 15.72
N ARG A 341 11.60 -2.12 15.94
CA ARG A 341 12.02 -3.06 14.87
C ARG A 341 10.89 -3.95 14.39
N LYS A 342 10.03 -4.41 15.29
CA LYS A 342 8.81 -5.16 14.91
C LYS A 342 7.93 -4.35 13.98
N LEU A 343 7.56 -3.14 14.39
CA LEU A 343 6.72 -2.23 13.59
C LEU A 343 7.39 -1.84 12.26
N GLY A 344 8.71 -1.64 12.28
CA GLY A 344 9.46 -1.23 11.10
C GLY A 344 9.61 -2.34 10.06
N THR A 345 9.94 -3.57 10.48
CA THR A 345 10.37 -4.60 9.53
C THR A 345 9.96 -6.02 9.91
N GLU A 346 10.14 -6.43 11.18
CA GLU A 346 10.08 -7.85 11.55
C GLU A 346 8.67 -8.43 11.36
N ASN A 347 7.64 -7.63 11.62
CA ASN A 347 6.25 -8.06 11.45
C ASN A 347 5.89 -8.28 9.97
N TRP A 348 6.43 -7.44 9.06
CA TRP A 348 6.31 -7.69 7.62
C TRP A 348 7.00 -9.00 7.24
N LEU A 349 8.24 -9.21 7.65
CA LEU A 349 8.96 -10.46 7.38
C LEU A 349 8.18 -11.67 7.86
N ARG A 350 7.65 -11.63 9.08
CA ARG A 350 6.86 -12.71 9.67
C ARG A 350 5.65 -13.08 8.79
N VAL A 351 4.82 -12.11 8.41
CA VAL A 351 3.60 -12.38 7.65
C VAL A 351 3.90 -12.79 6.21
N LEU A 352 4.95 -12.24 5.61
CA LEU A 352 5.38 -12.61 4.25
C LEU A 352 5.95 -14.03 4.20
N GLU A 353 6.73 -14.45 5.19
CA GLU A 353 7.21 -15.83 5.32
C GLU A 353 6.05 -16.83 5.45
N ARG A 354 5.02 -16.47 6.22
CA ARG A 354 3.83 -17.33 6.38
C ARG A 354 3.01 -17.42 5.11
N THR A 355 2.99 -16.39 4.30
CA THR A 355 2.21 -16.36 3.06
C THR A 355 2.97 -16.98 1.88
N TRP A 356 4.23 -16.59 1.70
CA TRP A 356 5.03 -17.03 0.53
C TRP A 356 5.70 -18.39 0.74
N GLY A 357 5.84 -18.81 2.00
CA GLY A 357 6.69 -19.93 2.39
C GLY A 357 8.12 -19.48 2.65
N ALA A 358 8.87 -20.31 3.36
CA ALA A 358 10.27 -20.07 3.67
C ALA A 358 11.16 -20.23 2.42
#